data_9bfe23c233dcd96bb953b16c6139db80
#
_entry.id   9bfe23c233dcd96bb953b16c6139db80
#
_cell.length_a   1.000
_cell.length_b   1.000
_cell.length_c   1.000
_cell.angle_alpha   90.00
_cell.angle_beta   90.00
_cell.angle_gamma   90.00
#
_symmetry.space_group_name_H-M   'P 1'
#
loop_
_entity.id
_entity.type
_entity.pdbx_description
1 polymer ?
#
loop_
_entity_poly.entity_id
_entity_poly.type
_entity_poly.pdbx_seq_one_letter_code
_entity_poly.pdbx_strand_id
1 'polypeptide(L)'
;MKLYPLQFEPILKERIWGGEKLKTILNKPITSKITGESWEISTVEGDVSVVATGILTGKSLNDLIDLNPNELLGTAVYKKFGKQFPLLFKYLDAREDLSIQVHPNDELAKKRHNSFGKTEMWYVLQADTNSKLIVGFKEDSNATEYL
;
A
#
# COMPACT_ATOMS: atom_id res chain seq x y z
N MET A 1 25.46 4.36 9.04
CA MET A 1 25.17 5.05 7.74
C MET A 1 24.33 6.27 8.06
N LYS A 2 24.62 7.43 7.49
CA LYS A 2 23.79 8.63 7.72
C LYS A 2 22.54 8.52 6.83
N LEU A 3 21.36 8.32 7.44
CA LEU A 3 20.09 8.34 6.74
C LEU A 3 19.74 9.76 6.28
N TYR A 4 19.04 9.87 5.18
CA TYR A 4 18.42 11.08 4.64
C TYR A 4 16.98 10.73 4.21
N PRO A 5 16.10 11.71 3.93
CA PRO A 5 14.77 11.42 3.42
C PRO A 5 14.83 10.57 2.15
N LEU A 6 14.35 9.34 2.22
CA LEU A 6 14.37 8.40 1.11
C LEU A 6 13.19 8.64 0.18
N GLN A 7 13.45 8.57 -1.11
CA GLN A 7 12.44 8.51 -2.16
C GLN A 7 12.60 7.18 -2.89
N PHE A 8 11.48 6.55 -3.23
CA PHE A 8 11.47 5.26 -3.90
C PHE A 8 10.91 5.38 -5.31
N GLU A 9 11.33 4.49 -6.19
CA GLU A 9 10.70 4.32 -7.48
C GLU A 9 9.26 3.83 -7.28
N PRO A 10 8.24 4.46 -7.88
CA PRO A 10 6.86 4.02 -7.73
C PRO A 10 6.66 2.69 -8.45
N ILE A 11 6.02 1.73 -7.78
CA ILE A 11 5.63 0.45 -8.38
C ILE A 11 4.22 0.60 -8.92
N LEU A 12 4.09 0.69 -10.24
CA LEU A 12 2.81 0.94 -10.91
C LEU A 12 2.10 -0.38 -11.22
N LYS A 13 0.81 -0.43 -10.92
CA LYS A 13 -0.04 -1.61 -11.15
C LYS A 13 -1.23 -1.27 -12.04
N GLU A 14 -1.34 -1.97 -13.15
CA GLU A 14 -2.55 -1.92 -13.97
C GLU A 14 -3.70 -2.63 -13.25
N ARG A 15 -4.88 -2.02 -13.35
CA ARG A 15 -6.13 -2.55 -12.81
C ARG A 15 -7.24 -2.24 -13.80
N ILE A 16 -8.17 -3.17 -14.00
CA ILE A 16 -9.30 -2.96 -14.92
C ILE A 16 -10.12 -1.70 -14.57
N TRP A 17 -10.16 -1.35 -13.29
CA TRP A 17 -10.83 -0.17 -12.76
C TRP A 17 -9.95 1.09 -12.73
N GLY A 18 -8.68 0.98 -13.13
CA GLY A 18 -7.71 2.08 -13.08
C GLY A 18 -7.96 3.18 -14.11
N GLY A 19 -7.31 4.32 -13.90
CA GLY A 19 -7.42 5.51 -14.73
C GLY A 19 -6.08 6.16 -15.04
N GLU A 20 -6.12 7.46 -15.34
CA GLU A 20 -4.96 8.26 -15.70
C GLU A 20 -4.66 9.40 -14.70
N LYS A 21 -5.41 9.48 -13.57
CA LYS A 21 -5.24 10.56 -12.59
C LYS A 21 -3.92 10.48 -11.82
N LEU A 22 -3.36 9.28 -11.65
CA LEU A 22 -2.00 9.12 -11.13
C LEU A 22 -0.99 9.94 -11.95
N LYS A 23 -1.17 10.05 -13.28
CA LYS A 23 -0.35 10.90 -14.13
C LYS A 23 -0.81 12.35 -14.12
N THR A 24 -2.09 12.59 -14.37
CA THR A 24 -2.59 13.95 -14.64
C THR A 24 -2.65 14.82 -13.38
N ILE A 25 -2.77 14.23 -12.20
CA ILE A 25 -2.84 14.94 -10.93
C ILE A 25 -1.55 14.78 -10.11
N LEU A 26 -0.99 13.58 -10.05
CA LEU A 26 0.17 13.27 -9.21
C LEU A 26 1.49 13.17 -9.98
N ASN A 27 1.49 13.41 -11.31
CA ASN A 27 2.65 13.35 -12.19
C ASN A 27 3.42 12.02 -12.12
N LYS A 28 2.73 10.90 -11.83
CA LYS A 28 3.36 9.59 -11.82
C LYS A 28 3.71 9.13 -13.25
N PRO A 29 4.82 8.41 -13.46
CA PRO A 29 5.30 8.00 -14.77
C PRO A 29 4.51 6.80 -15.34
N ILE A 30 3.18 6.88 -15.35
CA ILE A 30 2.36 5.80 -15.88
C ILE A 30 2.47 5.71 -17.40
N THR A 31 2.44 4.49 -17.90
CA THR A 31 2.49 4.17 -19.34
C THR A 31 1.17 3.61 -19.87
N SER A 32 0.25 3.27 -18.97
CA SER A 32 -1.03 2.64 -19.29
C SER A 32 -2.20 3.54 -18.85
N LYS A 33 -3.29 3.51 -19.62
CA LYS A 33 -4.53 4.23 -19.32
C LYS A 33 -5.39 3.58 -18.23
N ILE A 34 -4.98 2.42 -17.75
CA ILE A 34 -5.65 1.66 -16.70
C ILE A 34 -4.73 1.43 -15.49
N THR A 35 -3.86 2.41 -15.17
CA THR A 35 -3.02 2.32 -13.99
C THR A 35 -3.84 2.67 -12.75
N GLY A 36 -4.22 1.65 -11.98
CA GLY A 36 -5.07 1.82 -10.80
C GLY A 36 -4.32 2.07 -9.52
N GLU A 37 -3.06 1.62 -9.41
CA GLU A 37 -2.28 1.76 -8.17
C GLU A 37 -0.86 2.24 -8.45
N SER A 38 -0.34 3.08 -7.55
CA SER A 38 1.06 3.45 -7.44
C SER A 38 1.53 3.15 -6.02
N TRP A 39 2.33 2.10 -5.86
CA TRP A 39 2.87 1.71 -4.56
C TRP A 39 4.12 2.54 -4.30
N GLU A 40 4.08 3.29 -3.21
CA GLU A 40 5.14 4.25 -2.85
C GLU A 40 6.14 3.65 -1.87
N ILE A 41 5.65 2.83 -0.92
CA ILE A 41 6.50 2.11 0.03
C ILE A 41 5.95 0.70 0.19
N SER A 42 6.77 -0.29 -0.11
CA SER A 42 6.39 -1.70 -0.08
C SER A 42 7.59 -2.60 0.26
N THR A 43 7.33 -3.64 1.03
CA THR A 43 8.23 -4.80 1.20
C THR A 43 7.55 -6.11 0.79
N VAL A 44 6.45 -6.01 0.04
CA VAL A 44 5.75 -7.19 -0.50
C VAL A 44 6.68 -7.95 -1.44
N GLU A 45 6.73 -9.25 -1.30
CA GLU A 45 7.56 -10.12 -2.14
C GLU A 45 7.24 -9.91 -3.63
N GLY A 46 8.28 -9.74 -4.43
CA GLY A 46 8.17 -9.39 -5.84
C GLY A 46 7.94 -7.89 -6.13
N ASP A 47 7.58 -7.09 -5.12
CA ASP A 47 7.24 -5.67 -5.24
C ASP A 47 7.91 -4.83 -4.14
N VAL A 48 9.19 -5.07 -3.88
CA VAL A 48 9.95 -4.33 -2.87
C VAL A 48 10.40 -3.00 -3.41
N SER A 49 10.14 -1.92 -2.67
CA SER A 49 10.56 -0.56 -3.03
C SER A 49 12.07 -0.43 -3.15
N VAL A 50 12.52 0.27 -4.18
CA VAL A 50 13.93 0.56 -4.47
C VAL A 50 14.15 2.06 -4.39
N VAL A 51 15.24 2.48 -3.74
CA VAL A 51 15.59 3.90 -3.57
C VAL A 51 15.88 4.54 -4.93
N ALA A 52 15.18 5.64 -5.22
CA ALA A 52 15.28 6.37 -6.47
C ALA A 52 16.41 7.40 -6.51
N THR A 53 16.76 8.00 -5.35
CA THR A 53 17.67 9.16 -5.33
C THR A 53 18.70 9.09 -4.19
N GLY A 54 19.82 9.77 -4.39
CA GLY A 54 20.88 9.93 -3.39
C GLY A 54 21.89 8.78 -3.38
N ILE A 55 22.70 8.70 -2.31
CA ILE A 55 23.83 7.75 -2.21
C ILE A 55 23.38 6.28 -2.05
N LEU A 56 22.10 6.06 -1.76
CA LEU A 56 21.52 4.72 -1.59
C LEU A 56 20.69 4.30 -2.80
N THR A 57 20.72 5.05 -3.91
CA THR A 57 20.01 4.71 -5.14
C THR A 57 20.27 3.26 -5.55
N GLY A 58 19.21 2.54 -5.90
CA GLY A 58 19.27 1.13 -6.29
C GLY A 58 19.26 0.13 -5.13
N LYS A 59 19.32 0.57 -3.87
CA LYS A 59 19.15 -0.31 -2.70
C LYS A 59 17.68 -0.57 -2.45
N SER A 60 17.34 -1.83 -2.15
CA SER A 60 15.98 -2.17 -1.76
C SER A 60 15.68 -1.72 -0.32
N LEU A 61 14.42 -1.49 -0.03
CA LEU A 61 13.97 -1.19 1.33
C LEU A 61 14.33 -2.31 2.31
N ASN A 62 14.28 -3.56 1.89
CA ASN A 62 14.68 -4.70 2.71
C ASN A 62 16.17 -4.65 3.06
N ASP A 63 17.06 -4.37 2.09
CA ASP A 63 18.51 -4.22 2.35
C ASP A 63 18.77 -3.12 3.39
N LEU A 64 18.05 -2.02 3.30
CA LEU A 64 18.21 -0.90 4.24
C LEU A 64 17.72 -1.24 5.65
N ILE A 65 16.61 -1.96 5.76
CA ILE A 65 16.09 -2.47 7.02
C ILE A 65 17.09 -3.46 7.64
N ASP A 66 17.66 -4.34 6.84
CA ASP A 66 18.63 -5.32 7.30
C ASP A 66 19.89 -4.67 7.88
N LEU A 67 20.35 -3.59 7.29
CA LEU A 67 21.52 -2.85 7.72
C LEU A 67 21.29 -2.00 8.97
N ASN A 68 20.13 -1.31 9.06
CA ASN A 68 19.87 -0.32 10.12
C ASN A 68 18.41 -0.33 10.59
N PRO A 69 17.91 -1.45 11.13
CA PRO A 69 16.48 -1.60 11.42
C PRO A 69 15.97 -0.58 12.44
N ASN A 70 16.71 -0.29 13.51
CA ASN A 70 16.29 0.67 14.54
C ASN A 70 16.22 2.10 14.02
N GLU A 71 17.17 2.51 13.19
CA GLU A 71 17.22 3.88 12.66
C GLU A 71 16.14 4.10 11.60
N LEU A 72 15.86 3.06 10.78
CA LEU A 72 14.90 3.16 9.67
C LEU A 72 13.46 2.97 10.14
N LEU A 73 13.19 1.95 10.95
CA LEU A 73 11.84 1.61 11.42
C LEU A 73 11.47 2.35 12.73
N GLY A 74 12.48 2.79 13.46
CA GLY A 74 12.31 3.26 14.84
C GLY A 74 12.19 2.12 15.84
N THR A 75 12.63 2.40 17.08
CA THR A 75 12.76 1.39 18.15
C THR A 75 11.44 0.68 18.46
N ALA A 76 10.32 1.41 18.48
CA ALA A 76 9.01 0.84 18.82
C ALA A 76 8.51 -0.16 17.76
N VAL A 77 8.64 0.21 16.48
CA VAL A 77 8.23 -0.66 15.36
C VAL A 77 9.14 -1.88 15.28
N TYR A 78 10.46 -1.67 15.37
CA TYR A 78 11.42 -2.77 15.35
C TYR A 78 11.21 -3.76 16.51
N LYS A 79 10.93 -3.25 17.72
CA LYS A 79 10.63 -4.11 18.89
C LYS A 79 9.39 -4.97 18.69
N LYS A 80 8.37 -4.44 17.98
CA LYS A 80 7.08 -5.13 17.76
C LYS A 80 7.12 -6.09 16.58
N PHE A 81 7.75 -5.71 15.49
CA PHE A 81 7.68 -6.41 14.20
C PHE A 81 9.02 -6.99 13.72
N GLY A 82 10.10 -6.78 14.48
CA GLY A 82 11.44 -7.15 14.04
C GLY A 82 11.82 -6.38 12.76
N LYS A 83 12.37 -7.09 11.80
CA LYS A 83 12.73 -6.54 10.48
C LYS A 83 11.56 -6.51 9.48
N GLN A 84 10.38 -6.97 9.88
CA GLN A 84 9.21 -6.90 9.01
C GLN A 84 8.67 -5.48 8.95
N PHE A 85 8.57 -4.91 7.77
CA PHE A 85 7.95 -3.60 7.55
C PHE A 85 6.43 -3.77 7.51
N PRO A 86 5.68 -3.22 8.48
CA PRO A 86 4.26 -3.55 8.66
C PRO A 86 3.31 -2.65 7.87
N LEU A 87 3.77 -2.04 6.77
CA LEU A 87 3.00 -1.05 6.04
C LEU A 87 3.16 -1.23 4.52
N LEU A 88 2.07 -1.03 3.80
CA LEU A 88 2.05 -0.76 2.37
C LEU A 88 1.39 0.60 2.16
N PHE A 89 2.12 1.56 1.58
CA PHE A 89 1.59 2.86 1.24
C PHE A 89 1.41 2.97 -0.28
N LYS A 90 0.20 3.31 -0.72
CA LYS A 90 -0.12 3.42 -2.14
C LYS A 90 -1.13 4.52 -2.44
N TYR A 91 -1.04 5.07 -3.65
CA TYR A 91 -2.11 5.84 -4.26
C TYR A 91 -3.01 4.94 -5.09
N LEU A 92 -4.31 5.25 -5.08
CA LEU A 92 -5.32 4.59 -5.91
C LEU A 92 -5.95 5.60 -6.86
N ASP A 93 -6.13 5.21 -8.12
CA ASP A 93 -6.97 5.92 -9.09
C ASP A 93 -8.08 4.99 -9.55
N ALA A 94 -9.26 5.15 -8.95
CA ALA A 94 -10.45 4.37 -9.25
C ALA A 94 -11.33 5.12 -10.26
N ARG A 95 -11.19 4.80 -11.54
CA ARG A 95 -12.09 5.26 -12.60
C ARG A 95 -13.41 4.49 -12.61
N GLU A 96 -13.34 3.20 -12.27
CA GLU A 96 -14.47 2.29 -12.19
C GLU A 96 -14.58 1.76 -10.74
N ASP A 97 -15.64 1.07 -10.41
CA ASP A 97 -15.84 0.48 -9.09
C ASP A 97 -14.79 -0.61 -8.81
N LEU A 98 -14.19 -0.56 -7.62
CA LEU A 98 -13.35 -1.64 -7.12
C LEU A 98 -14.21 -2.81 -6.66
N SER A 99 -13.62 -4.01 -6.68
CA SER A 99 -14.24 -5.19 -6.07
C SER A 99 -14.48 -4.96 -4.58
N ILE A 100 -15.62 -5.44 -4.09
CA ILE A 100 -15.89 -5.49 -2.66
C ILE A 100 -14.98 -6.56 -2.04
N GLN A 101 -14.25 -6.19 -1.00
CA GLN A 101 -13.27 -7.05 -0.35
C GLN A 101 -13.52 -7.09 1.16
N VAL A 102 -13.39 -8.27 1.74
CA VAL A 102 -13.36 -8.46 3.19
C VAL A 102 -11.98 -8.98 3.57
N HIS A 103 -11.31 -8.26 4.47
CA HIS A 103 -9.97 -8.61 4.90
C HIS A 103 -9.99 -9.35 6.24
N PRO A 104 -9.14 -10.38 6.42
CA PRO A 104 -9.02 -11.08 7.68
C PRO A 104 -8.34 -10.18 8.73
N ASN A 105 -8.68 -10.39 10.01
CA ASN A 105 -7.89 -9.88 11.13
C ASN A 105 -6.54 -10.61 11.23
N ASP A 106 -5.65 -10.15 12.12
CA ASP A 106 -4.30 -10.71 12.29
C ASP A 106 -4.32 -12.20 12.63
N GLU A 107 -5.22 -12.64 13.51
CA GLU A 107 -5.31 -14.05 13.92
C GLU A 107 -5.67 -14.95 12.75
N LEU A 108 -6.70 -14.59 11.99
CA LEU A 108 -7.17 -15.36 10.84
C LEU A 108 -6.16 -15.33 9.68
N ALA A 109 -5.55 -14.19 9.42
CA ALA A 109 -4.51 -14.04 8.40
C ALA A 109 -3.28 -14.88 8.74
N LYS A 110 -2.86 -14.89 10.01
CA LYS A 110 -1.75 -15.73 10.47
C LYS A 110 -2.04 -17.21 10.30
N LYS A 111 -3.24 -17.63 10.70
CA LYS A 111 -3.66 -19.03 10.61
C LYS A 111 -3.76 -19.55 9.16
N ARG A 112 -4.32 -18.72 8.25
CA ARG A 112 -4.62 -19.16 6.87
C ARG A 112 -3.48 -18.91 5.89
N HIS A 113 -2.72 -17.82 6.09
CA HIS A 113 -1.79 -17.33 5.08
C HIS A 113 -0.40 -17.04 5.64
N ASN A 114 -0.16 -17.27 6.95
CA ASN A 114 1.08 -16.90 7.65
C ASN A 114 1.46 -15.43 7.41
N SER A 115 0.48 -14.54 7.38
CA SER A 115 0.60 -13.12 7.06
C SER A 115 -0.05 -12.26 8.14
N PHE A 116 0.11 -10.95 8.04
CA PHE A 116 -0.67 -9.98 8.83
C PHE A 116 -2.10 -9.88 8.30
N GLY A 117 -3.02 -9.49 9.18
CA GLY A 117 -4.30 -8.95 8.77
C GLY A 117 -4.12 -7.64 8.01
N LYS A 118 -5.20 -7.13 7.44
CA LYS A 118 -5.14 -5.94 6.61
C LYS A 118 -6.03 -4.83 7.18
N THR A 119 -5.49 -4.13 8.18
CA THR A 119 -6.08 -2.87 8.65
C THR A 119 -5.74 -1.78 7.65
N GLU A 120 -6.74 -1.08 7.13
CA GLU A 120 -6.56 -0.04 6.14
C GLU A 120 -7.04 1.32 6.66
N MET A 121 -6.38 2.37 6.18
CA MET A 121 -6.83 3.75 6.30
C MET A 121 -6.84 4.36 4.91
N TRP A 122 -7.94 5.01 4.55
CA TRP A 122 -8.07 5.70 3.28
C TRP A 122 -8.18 7.20 3.50
N TYR A 123 -7.47 7.95 2.69
CA TYR A 123 -7.58 9.40 2.60
C TYR A 123 -7.96 9.79 1.18
N VAL A 124 -9.11 10.42 1.01
CA VAL A 124 -9.60 10.84 -0.30
C VAL A 124 -8.96 12.16 -0.68
N LEU A 125 -8.04 12.12 -1.66
CA LEU A 125 -7.38 13.32 -2.19
C LEU A 125 -8.31 14.11 -3.11
N GLN A 126 -9.09 13.39 -3.93
CA GLN A 126 -10.03 13.97 -4.89
C GLN A 126 -11.17 12.99 -5.12
N ALA A 127 -12.37 13.53 -5.32
CA ALA A 127 -13.54 12.78 -5.76
C ALA A 127 -14.23 13.54 -6.88
N ASP A 128 -14.67 12.83 -7.92
CA ASP A 128 -15.50 13.39 -8.98
C ASP A 128 -16.94 13.50 -8.49
N THR A 129 -17.75 14.29 -9.19
CA THR A 129 -19.17 14.41 -8.88
C THR A 129 -19.84 13.05 -8.90
N ASN A 130 -20.60 12.72 -7.86
CA ASN A 130 -21.28 11.44 -7.66
C ASN A 130 -20.36 10.24 -7.39
N SER A 131 -19.08 10.43 -7.12
CA SER A 131 -18.21 9.35 -6.63
C SER A 131 -18.74 8.77 -5.33
N LYS A 132 -18.59 7.46 -5.15
CA LYS A 132 -19.11 6.72 -4.00
C LYS A 132 -17.98 5.92 -3.35
N LEU A 133 -18.12 5.73 -2.04
CA LEU A 133 -17.28 4.83 -1.27
C LEU A 133 -18.20 3.98 -0.37
N ILE A 134 -18.00 2.67 -0.40
CA ILE A 134 -18.73 1.74 0.46
C ILE A 134 -17.87 1.43 1.68
N VAL A 135 -18.42 1.72 2.88
CA VAL A 135 -17.75 1.50 4.16
C VAL A 135 -18.71 0.75 5.08
N GLY A 136 -18.64 -0.57 5.05
CA GLY A 136 -19.51 -1.44 5.86
C GLY A 136 -20.96 -1.52 5.35
N PHE A 137 -21.85 -1.98 6.22
CA PHE A 137 -23.26 -2.13 5.95
C PHE A 137 -24.04 -0.89 6.39
N LYS A 138 -25.20 -0.68 5.78
CA LYS A 138 -26.10 0.42 6.14
C LYS A 138 -26.75 0.22 7.52
N GLU A 139 -27.01 -1.03 7.88
CA GLU A 139 -27.63 -1.47 9.14
C GLU A 139 -26.78 -2.59 9.73
N ASP A 140 -26.91 -2.83 11.02
CA ASP A 140 -26.26 -3.97 11.66
C ASP A 140 -26.70 -5.28 10.97
N SER A 141 -25.74 -6.08 10.62
CA SER A 141 -25.94 -7.31 9.88
C SER A 141 -25.06 -8.42 10.44
N ASN A 142 -25.47 -9.66 10.18
CA ASN A 142 -24.70 -10.85 10.54
C ASN A 142 -24.49 -11.76 9.32
N ALA A 143 -23.62 -12.76 9.44
CA ALA A 143 -23.27 -13.62 8.33
C ALA A 143 -24.48 -14.37 7.74
N THR A 144 -25.48 -14.74 8.56
CA THR A 144 -26.67 -15.47 8.11
C THR A 144 -27.59 -14.59 7.27
N GLU A 145 -27.68 -13.29 7.60
CA GLU A 145 -28.47 -12.33 6.82
C GLU A 145 -27.78 -11.90 5.53
N TYR A 146 -26.43 -11.97 5.51
CA TYR A 146 -25.64 -11.57 4.34
C TYR A 146 -25.54 -12.67 3.28
N LEU A 147 -25.52 -13.94 3.68
CA LEU A 147 -25.39 -15.11 2.80
C LEU A 147 -26.75 -15.60 2.29
#